data_d226e10a7948c4b8bda3fce0c7f15172
#
_entry.id   d226e10a7948c4b8bda3fce0c7f15172
#
_cell.length_a   1.000
_cell.length_b   1.000
_cell.length_c   1.000
_cell.angle_alpha   90.00
_cell.angle_beta   90.00
_cell.angle_gamma   90.00
#
_symmetry.space_group_name_H-M   'P 1'
#
loop_
_entity.id
_entity.type
_entity.pdbx_description
1 polymer ?
#
loop_
_entity_poly.entity_id
_entity_poly.type
_entity_poly.pdbx_seq_one_letter_code
_entity_poly.pdbx_strand_id
1 'polypeptide(L)'
;MNNKPIYIFGHKNPDTDSVCGAIALSYLKNQLGFNTIPCVLGNVNSETKYALDYFKVKVPMFLNDVKLQIKDVSYHKDCFIDKNLSIKDAMDYMSKYNLTGLPIVENKNKYYGYVSLKELAREIVNGDYHKINTSYGNLLNVLRGNKVLKYDKEISGRVLAATFGKETFLDKVELDSNSILIVGDRKVILEYAIENKVKLIIVVGNLELSNEILSKARNNKVNIISTPYTAYEVAKLISLSNYIKDMIKYSSVTFNEVDYLSDFMIESKKLKHSNYPIINSKSECTGLLTLTDSADAVKKQVILVDHNNSSQSVDGLDEAEILEVVDHHNIGDINTKNPINFRNSRTGCVNTIIYDLFKENDIEIPPHIAGLMASAIISDTLLLTSPTTTIRDTDALINLSKIAKIKYKDYGMDMLKHGMSVKGLSFDNLLHKDYKSFKAGDYSFAIGQVLTSDFDYINKKMKGLVSYLDEVAENEKLKVVTLFITDIFQNLSYVIYNSKAEDIIKESYSLENVYEGVALKNVVSRKMQMVPYIMNTLEKKWFVSFLFYLYNTFISTSVFIPLTLPMLDNCHIW
;
A
#
# COMPACT_ATOMS: atom_id res chain seq x y z
N MET A 1 12.45 13.19 -14.47
CA MET A 1 12.08 11.76 -14.41
C MET A 1 11.62 11.47 -12.99
N ASN A 2 10.50 10.79 -12.84
CA ASN A 2 9.91 10.50 -11.52
C ASN A 2 10.87 9.58 -10.75
N ASN A 3 11.45 10.04 -9.66
CA ASN A 3 12.51 9.34 -8.90
C ASN A 3 11.94 8.25 -7.97
N LYS A 4 10.66 7.83 -8.19
CA LYS A 4 10.03 6.77 -7.39
C LYS A 4 10.63 5.42 -7.77
N PRO A 5 10.87 4.52 -6.79
CA PRO A 5 11.42 3.22 -7.07
C PRO A 5 10.43 2.32 -7.81
N ILE A 6 10.95 1.46 -8.69
CA ILE A 6 10.23 0.38 -9.35
C ILE A 6 10.48 -0.90 -8.54
N TYR A 7 9.43 -1.58 -8.08
CA TYR A 7 9.56 -2.81 -7.31
C TYR A 7 9.60 -4.01 -8.25
N ILE A 8 10.58 -4.90 -8.07
CA ILE A 8 10.72 -6.13 -8.84
C ILE A 8 10.55 -7.32 -7.91
N PHE A 9 9.62 -8.20 -8.20
CA PHE A 9 9.33 -9.35 -7.35
C PHE A 9 8.84 -10.56 -8.14
N GLY A 10 9.06 -11.74 -7.56
CA GLY A 10 8.49 -12.99 -8.04
C GLY A 10 7.14 -13.32 -7.40
N HIS A 11 6.70 -14.56 -7.48
CA HIS A 11 5.39 -15.00 -6.96
C HIS A 11 5.32 -15.08 -5.41
N LYS A 12 4.08 -15.18 -4.87
CA LYS A 12 3.77 -15.16 -3.40
C LYS A 12 4.48 -16.22 -2.58
N ASN A 13 4.76 -17.39 -3.17
CA ASN A 13 5.50 -18.46 -2.50
C ASN A 13 6.93 -18.49 -3.05
N PRO A 14 7.83 -17.62 -2.56
CA PRO A 14 9.11 -17.38 -3.21
C PRO A 14 9.96 -18.66 -3.24
N ASP A 15 10.32 -19.13 -4.42
CA ASP A 15 11.32 -20.17 -4.65
C ASP A 15 12.66 -19.57 -5.10
N THR A 16 13.61 -20.41 -5.42
CA THR A 16 14.96 -19.94 -5.78
C THR A 16 14.96 -19.19 -7.11
N ASP A 17 14.13 -19.59 -8.09
CA ASP A 17 14.04 -18.91 -9.38
C ASP A 17 13.45 -17.51 -9.24
N SER A 18 12.35 -17.42 -8.56
CA SER A 18 11.61 -16.20 -8.24
C SER A 18 12.47 -15.13 -7.54
N VAL A 19 13.17 -15.53 -6.46
CA VAL A 19 13.99 -14.60 -5.65
C VAL A 19 15.26 -14.17 -6.39
N CYS A 20 16.00 -15.13 -6.96
CA CYS A 20 17.22 -14.84 -7.69
C CYS A 20 16.94 -14.04 -8.96
N GLY A 21 15.80 -14.32 -9.64
CA GLY A 21 15.34 -13.57 -10.80
C GLY A 21 15.05 -12.11 -10.47
N ALA A 22 14.34 -11.85 -9.37
CA ALA A 22 14.08 -10.49 -8.93
C ALA A 22 15.36 -9.70 -8.63
N ILE A 23 16.34 -10.34 -7.96
CA ILE A 23 17.64 -9.73 -7.66
C ILE A 23 18.43 -9.45 -8.95
N ALA A 24 18.55 -10.45 -9.83
CA ALA A 24 19.33 -10.34 -11.07
C ALA A 24 18.74 -9.31 -12.03
N LEU A 25 17.41 -9.31 -12.23
CA LEU A 25 16.75 -8.34 -13.09
C LEU A 25 16.85 -6.92 -12.51
N SER A 26 16.72 -6.77 -11.18
CA SER A 26 16.91 -5.47 -10.52
C SER A 26 18.33 -4.95 -10.72
N TYR A 27 19.35 -5.80 -10.61
CA TYR A 27 20.72 -5.42 -10.90
C TYR A 27 20.86 -4.92 -12.36
N LEU A 28 20.38 -5.69 -13.34
CA LEU A 28 20.40 -5.31 -14.75
C LEU A 28 19.72 -3.94 -14.99
N LYS A 29 18.51 -3.77 -14.48
CA LYS A 29 17.74 -2.52 -14.66
C LYS A 29 18.45 -1.32 -14.05
N ASN A 30 19.07 -1.48 -12.88
CA ASN A 30 19.83 -0.40 -12.25
C ASN A 30 21.09 -0.03 -13.08
N GLN A 31 21.76 -0.99 -13.72
CA GLN A 31 22.86 -0.69 -14.66
C GLN A 31 22.36 0.08 -15.89
N LEU A 32 21.12 -0.14 -16.31
CA LEU A 32 20.47 0.58 -17.41
C LEU A 32 19.90 1.96 -16.99
N GLY A 33 20.14 2.39 -15.74
CA GLY A 33 19.74 3.71 -15.25
C GLY A 33 18.34 3.80 -14.67
N PHE A 34 17.64 2.68 -14.48
CA PHE A 34 16.39 2.65 -13.72
C PHE A 34 16.68 2.64 -12.21
N ASN A 35 15.71 3.09 -11.42
CA ASN A 35 15.78 3.00 -9.95
C ASN A 35 14.90 1.84 -9.49
N THR A 36 15.47 0.62 -9.37
CA THR A 36 14.71 -0.58 -9.03
C THR A 36 15.11 -1.16 -7.67
N ILE A 37 14.13 -1.79 -6.99
CA ILE A 37 14.32 -2.47 -5.70
C ILE A 37 13.79 -3.90 -5.84
N PRO A 38 14.64 -4.93 -5.62
CA PRO A 38 14.18 -6.31 -5.58
C PRO A 38 13.41 -6.58 -4.30
N CYS A 39 12.30 -7.31 -4.40
CA CYS A 39 11.42 -7.62 -3.26
C CYS A 39 11.04 -9.11 -3.24
N VAL A 40 10.60 -9.58 -2.08
CA VAL A 40 9.97 -10.89 -1.88
C VAL A 40 8.57 -10.71 -1.32
N LEU A 41 7.65 -11.61 -1.68
CA LEU A 41 6.24 -11.58 -1.23
C LEU A 41 5.97 -12.58 -0.08
N GLY A 42 6.98 -13.32 0.34
CA GLY A 42 6.87 -14.33 1.39
C GLY A 42 8.23 -14.70 1.98
N ASN A 43 8.20 -15.68 2.87
CA ASN A 43 9.42 -16.20 3.46
C ASN A 43 10.21 -17.02 2.43
N VAL A 44 11.50 -16.76 2.32
CA VAL A 44 12.39 -17.54 1.46
C VAL A 44 12.60 -18.95 2.05
N ASN A 45 12.61 -19.96 1.20
CA ASN A 45 12.85 -21.34 1.58
C ASN A 45 14.33 -21.59 1.94
N SER A 46 14.62 -22.76 2.50
CA SER A 46 15.97 -23.12 2.94
C SER A 46 17.00 -23.23 1.80
N GLU A 47 16.57 -23.65 0.61
CA GLU A 47 17.39 -23.73 -0.59
C GLU A 47 17.80 -22.33 -1.09
N THR A 48 16.82 -21.44 -1.22
CA THR A 48 17.07 -20.04 -1.57
C THR A 48 17.97 -19.35 -0.56
N LYS A 49 17.73 -19.60 0.73
CA LYS A 49 18.56 -19.04 1.80
C LYS A 49 20.01 -19.53 1.69
N TYR A 50 20.22 -20.83 1.41
CA TYR A 50 21.55 -21.37 1.19
C TYR A 50 22.28 -20.65 0.05
N ALA A 51 21.59 -20.43 -1.10
CA ALA A 51 22.16 -19.70 -2.23
C ALA A 51 22.53 -18.26 -1.87
N LEU A 52 21.62 -17.54 -1.22
CA LEU A 52 21.86 -16.16 -0.78
C LEU A 52 23.04 -16.05 0.18
N ASP A 53 23.12 -16.93 1.18
CA ASP A 53 24.19 -16.96 2.18
C ASP A 53 25.54 -17.31 1.53
N TYR A 54 25.57 -18.29 0.61
CA TYR A 54 26.78 -18.71 -0.11
C TYR A 54 27.39 -17.55 -0.91
N PHE A 55 26.56 -16.81 -1.64
CA PHE A 55 27.00 -15.67 -2.45
C PHE A 55 26.98 -14.33 -1.68
N LYS A 56 26.72 -14.35 -0.37
CA LYS A 56 26.73 -13.19 0.54
C LYS A 56 25.78 -12.06 0.07
N VAL A 57 24.63 -12.44 -0.43
CA VAL A 57 23.57 -11.52 -0.84
C VAL A 57 22.49 -11.54 0.22
N LYS A 58 22.01 -10.36 0.61
CA LYS A 58 20.94 -10.23 1.60
C LYS A 58 19.60 -10.63 0.98
N VAL A 59 18.72 -11.19 1.83
CA VAL A 59 17.33 -11.40 1.46
C VAL A 59 16.71 -10.06 1.05
N PRO A 60 16.02 -10.00 -0.11
CA PRO A 60 15.33 -8.78 -0.53
C PRO A 60 14.28 -8.30 0.47
N MET A 61 13.88 -7.05 0.35
CA MET A 61 12.85 -6.43 1.18
C MET A 61 11.52 -7.18 1.02
N PHE A 62 10.84 -7.45 2.14
CA PHE A 62 9.48 -7.97 2.10
C PHE A 62 8.50 -6.87 1.63
N LEU A 63 7.69 -7.19 0.64
CA LEU A 63 6.68 -6.30 0.07
C LEU A 63 5.28 -6.87 0.39
N ASN A 64 4.57 -6.22 1.31
CA ASN A 64 3.25 -6.68 1.72
C ASN A 64 2.18 -6.42 0.65
N ASP A 65 2.18 -5.21 0.10
CA ASP A 65 1.24 -4.78 -0.95
C ASP A 65 1.83 -3.66 -1.81
N VAL A 66 1.17 -3.37 -2.91
CA VAL A 66 1.51 -2.24 -3.79
C VAL A 66 0.40 -1.19 -3.86
N LYS A 67 -0.57 -1.25 -2.96
CA LYS A 67 -1.63 -0.25 -2.84
C LYS A 67 -1.04 1.11 -2.49
N LEU A 68 -1.67 2.16 -2.99
CA LEU A 68 -1.29 3.51 -2.65
C LEU A 68 -1.76 3.86 -1.23
N GLN A 69 -0.86 4.49 -0.47
CA GLN A 69 -1.18 5.11 0.81
C GLN A 69 -1.21 6.63 0.65
N ILE A 70 -1.86 7.33 1.56
CA ILE A 70 -1.95 8.81 1.53
C ILE A 70 -0.58 9.46 1.47
N LYS A 71 0.43 8.91 2.17
CA LYS A 71 1.82 9.41 2.10
C LYS A 71 2.46 9.35 0.71
N ASP A 72 1.93 8.49 -0.19
CA ASP A 72 2.42 8.33 -1.55
C ASP A 72 1.83 9.36 -2.53
N VAL A 73 0.82 10.12 -2.08
CA VAL A 73 0.15 11.18 -2.83
C VAL A 73 0.83 12.52 -2.57
N SER A 74 0.88 13.39 -3.58
CA SER A 74 1.31 14.77 -3.40
C SER A 74 0.15 15.56 -2.78
N TYR A 75 0.20 15.84 -1.48
CA TYR A 75 -0.76 16.68 -0.77
C TYR A 75 -0.08 17.91 -0.17
N HIS A 76 -0.86 18.86 0.32
CA HIS A 76 -0.34 20.11 0.93
C HIS A 76 0.34 19.79 2.27
N LYS A 77 1.65 19.50 2.25
CA LYS A 77 2.45 19.23 3.46
C LYS A 77 2.65 20.51 4.27
N ASP A 78 2.75 20.37 5.61
CA ASP A 78 2.91 21.47 6.56
C ASP A 78 1.84 22.58 6.45
N CYS A 79 0.68 22.22 5.92
CA CYS A 79 -0.46 23.10 5.73
C CYS A 79 -1.36 23.08 6.96
N PHE A 80 -1.04 23.92 7.95
CA PHE A 80 -1.76 24.10 9.22
C PHE A 80 -1.32 25.40 9.92
N ILE A 81 -2.06 25.84 10.93
CA ILE A 81 -1.68 26.99 11.77
C ILE A 81 -1.85 26.68 13.26
N ASP A 82 -1.13 27.46 14.12
CA ASP A 82 -1.23 27.33 15.58
C ASP A 82 -2.59 27.83 16.09
N LYS A 83 -3.15 27.14 17.06
CA LYS A 83 -4.46 27.43 17.67
C LYS A 83 -4.58 28.82 18.31
N ASN A 84 -3.46 29.46 18.64
CA ASN A 84 -3.41 30.78 19.26
C ASN A 84 -3.25 31.94 18.24
N LEU A 85 -3.22 31.62 16.96
CA LEU A 85 -3.30 32.65 15.91
C LEU A 85 -4.73 33.20 15.79
N SER A 86 -4.87 34.32 15.09
CA SER A 86 -6.16 35.00 14.93
C SER A 86 -7.00 34.38 13.81
N ILE A 87 -8.30 34.65 13.82
CA ILE A 87 -9.20 34.36 12.69
C ILE A 87 -8.67 34.98 11.41
N LYS A 88 -8.15 36.20 11.48
CA LYS A 88 -7.55 36.91 10.34
C LYS A 88 -6.38 36.16 9.75
N ASP A 89 -5.47 35.64 10.58
CA ASP A 89 -4.34 34.83 10.13
C ASP A 89 -4.81 33.57 9.38
N ALA A 90 -5.84 32.89 9.89
CA ALA A 90 -6.42 31.74 9.22
C ALA A 90 -7.03 32.09 7.86
N MET A 91 -7.77 33.20 7.77
CA MET A 91 -8.37 33.67 6.52
C MET A 91 -7.31 34.06 5.49
N ASP A 92 -6.27 34.76 5.93
CA ASP A 92 -5.16 35.17 5.07
C ASP A 92 -4.39 33.95 4.54
N TYR A 93 -4.15 32.95 5.41
CA TYR A 93 -3.52 31.69 5.02
C TYR A 93 -4.35 30.94 3.98
N MET A 94 -5.66 30.76 4.23
CA MET A 94 -6.57 30.12 3.29
C MET A 94 -6.62 30.84 1.95
N SER A 95 -6.70 32.17 1.98
CA SER A 95 -6.71 33.01 0.76
C SER A 95 -5.42 32.89 -0.04
N LYS A 96 -4.27 32.92 0.64
CA LYS A 96 -2.95 32.81 0.00
C LYS A 96 -2.76 31.48 -0.74
N TYR A 97 -3.27 30.39 -0.19
CA TYR A 97 -3.10 29.04 -0.73
C TYR A 97 -4.35 28.51 -1.42
N ASN A 98 -5.38 29.35 -1.62
CA ASN A 98 -6.66 28.98 -2.24
C ASN A 98 -7.34 27.78 -1.60
N LEU A 99 -7.39 27.75 -0.26
CA LEU A 99 -7.95 26.67 0.54
C LEU A 99 -9.34 27.05 1.05
N THR A 100 -10.22 26.04 1.17
CA THR A 100 -11.56 26.19 1.74
C THR A 100 -11.66 25.72 3.19
N GLY A 101 -10.54 25.27 3.77
CA GLY A 101 -10.43 24.84 5.14
C GLY A 101 -8.99 24.61 5.56
N LEU A 102 -8.75 24.55 6.87
CA LEU A 102 -7.41 24.54 7.43
C LEU A 102 -7.32 23.74 8.72
N PRO A 103 -6.36 22.82 8.87
CA PRO A 103 -6.05 22.16 10.13
C PRO A 103 -5.48 23.16 11.14
N ILE A 104 -5.87 23.00 12.38
CA ILE A 104 -5.39 23.78 13.51
C ILE A 104 -4.58 22.86 14.41
N VAL A 105 -3.42 23.32 14.85
CA VAL A 105 -2.48 22.54 15.66
C VAL A 105 -2.13 23.21 16.97
N GLU A 106 -1.63 22.42 17.90
CA GLU A 106 -1.00 22.86 19.15
C GLU A 106 0.34 22.15 19.35
N ASN A 107 1.20 22.63 20.22
CA ASN A 107 2.39 21.98 20.77
C ASN A 107 3.07 21.00 19.79
N LYS A 108 4.03 21.46 18.97
CA LYS A 108 4.76 20.63 18.01
C LYS A 108 3.86 19.94 16.97
N ASN A 109 2.94 20.69 16.39
CA ASN A 109 2.04 20.23 15.31
C ASN A 109 1.00 19.16 15.72
N LYS A 110 0.77 18.94 17.01
CA LYS A 110 -0.30 18.04 17.44
C LYS A 110 -1.63 18.55 16.91
N TYR A 111 -2.38 17.71 16.25
CA TYR A 111 -3.69 18.06 15.71
C TYR A 111 -4.64 18.50 16.82
N TYR A 112 -5.22 19.67 16.69
CA TYR A 112 -6.17 20.25 17.64
C TYR A 112 -7.59 20.26 17.07
N GLY A 113 -7.76 20.55 15.78
CA GLY A 113 -9.05 20.63 15.12
C GLY A 113 -8.96 21.14 13.70
N TYR A 114 -10.11 21.45 13.12
CA TYR A 114 -10.23 21.92 11.74
C TYR A 114 -11.23 23.06 11.67
N VAL A 115 -10.99 24.02 10.79
CA VAL A 115 -11.89 25.13 10.52
C VAL A 115 -12.12 25.26 9.02
N SER A 116 -13.39 25.44 8.62
CA SER A 116 -13.74 25.69 7.22
C SER A 116 -14.07 27.17 7.00
N LEU A 117 -13.85 27.65 5.76
CA LEU A 117 -14.22 29.00 5.37
C LEU A 117 -15.72 29.29 5.60
N LYS A 118 -16.58 28.26 5.41
CA LYS A 118 -18.02 28.35 5.68
C LYS A 118 -18.33 28.58 7.15
N GLU A 119 -17.60 27.92 8.05
CA GLU A 119 -17.77 28.10 9.50
C GLU A 119 -17.28 29.48 9.93
N LEU A 120 -16.15 29.94 9.42
CA LEU A 120 -15.64 31.29 9.66
C LEU A 120 -16.63 32.35 9.19
N ALA A 121 -17.16 32.21 7.96
CA ALA A 121 -18.14 33.14 7.43
C ALA A 121 -19.43 33.18 8.27
N ARG A 122 -19.90 32.01 8.73
CA ARG A 122 -21.09 31.94 9.62
C ARG A 122 -20.83 32.65 10.94
N GLU A 123 -19.68 32.44 11.55
CA GLU A 123 -19.34 33.08 12.82
C GLU A 123 -19.17 34.59 12.66
N ILE A 124 -18.52 35.03 11.57
CA ILE A 124 -18.41 36.47 11.25
C ILE A 124 -19.77 37.14 11.09
N VAL A 125 -20.78 36.44 10.56
CA VAL A 125 -22.14 37.00 10.36
C VAL A 125 -22.98 36.94 11.64
N ASN A 126 -22.86 35.85 12.43
CA ASN A 126 -23.77 35.58 13.55
C ASN A 126 -23.10 35.65 14.93
N GLY A 127 -21.80 35.92 15.00
CA GLY A 127 -21.04 35.96 16.24
C GLY A 127 -21.36 37.15 17.15
N ASP A 128 -21.01 37.07 18.41
CA ASP A 128 -21.11 38.18 19.36
C ASP A 128 -19.94 39.16 19.17
N TYR A 129 -20.20 40.24 18.46
CA TYR A 129 -19.21 41.30 18.18
C TYR A 129 -18.91 42.18 19.41
N HIS A 130 -19.65 42.03 20.47
CA HIS A 130 -19.46 42.84 21.68
C HIS A 130 -18.36 42.28 22.59
N LYS A 131 -17.86 41.08 22.33
CA LYS A 131 -16.83 40.43 23.15
C LYS A 131 -15.68 39.94 22.27
N ILE A 132 -14.46 40.07 22.76
CA ILE A 132 -13.31 39.42 22.18
C ILE A 132 -12.55 38.58 23.19
N ASN A 133 -11.90 37.55 22.71
CA ASN A 133 -10.95 36.70 23.45
C ASN A 133 -9.72 36.47 22.56
N THR A 134 -8.61 37.15 22.91
CA THR A 134 -7.46 37.22 22.01
C THR A 134 -6.18 37.51 22.77
N SER A 135 -5.07 37.65 22.05
CA SER A 135 -3.82 38.16 22.59
C SER A 135 -3.57 39.63 22.18
N TYR A 136 -2.78 40.33 22.98
CA TYR A 136 -2.28 41.62 22.63
C TYR A 136 -1.52 41.63 21.27
N GLY A 137 -0.83 40.50 20.95
CA GLY A 137 -0.14 40.32 19.67
C GLY A 137 -1.09 40.22 18.48
N ASN A 138 -2.16 39.41 18.59
CA ASN A 138 -3.17 39.30 17.54
C ASN A 138 -3.86 40.63 17.25
N LEU A 139 -4.14 41.43 18.29
CA LEU A 139 -4.69 42.78 18.12
C LEU A 139 -3.73 43.70 17.35
N LEU A 140 -2.43 43.68 17.68
CA LEU A 140 -1.43 44.46 16.94
C LEU A 140 -1.39 44.05 15.46
N ASN A 141 -1.41 42.74 15.21
CA ASN A 141 -1.36 42.20 13.84
C ASN A 141 -2.60 42.63 13.04
N VAL A 142 -3.79 42.33 13.56
CA VAL A 142 -5.07 42.56 12.86
C VAL A 142 -5.37 44.04 12.66
N LEU A 143 -5.05 44.88 13.65
CA LEU A 143 -5.31 46.33 13.61
C LEU A 143 -4.14 47.15 13.05
N ARG A 144 -3.09 46.49 12.54
CA ARG A 144 -1.82 47.19 12.15
C ARG A 144 -1.36 48.15 13.21
N GLY A 145 -1.53 47.72 14.48
CA GLY A 145 -1.32 48.57 15.63
C GLY A 145 0.14 48.66 16.08
N ASN A 146 0.47 49.81 16.71
CA ASN A 146 1.72 50.01 17.40
C ASN A 146 1.54 49.77 18.90
N LYS A 147 2.52 49.11 19.51
CA LYS A 147 2.56 48.92 20.97
C LYS A 147 2.84 50.25 21.65
N VAL A 148 1.90 50.67 22.49
CA VAL A 148 2.09 51.85 23.37
C VAL A 148 2.38 51.38 24.80
N LEU A 149 1.45 50.71 25.46
CA LEU A 149 1.63 50.10 26.79
C LEU A 149 1.11 48.69 26.79
N LYS A 150 1.93 47.74 27.32
CA LYS A 150 1.56 46.31 27.41
C LYS A 150 1.85 45.79 28.81
N TYR A 151 0.84 45.35 29.50
CA TYR A 151 0.90 44.66 30.81
C TYR A 151 0.43 43.24 30.72
N ASP A 152 -0.63 43.00 29.94
CA ASP A 152 -1.20 41.69 29.75
C ASP A 152 -0.83 41.10 28.39
N LYS A 153 -0.65 39.77 28.33
CA LYS A 153 -0.53 39.03 27.09
C LYS A 153 -1.91 38.69 26.52
N GLU A 154 -2.82 38.27 27.40
CA GLU A 154 -4.18 37.89 27.07
C GLU A 154 -5.13 39.05 27.25
N ILE A 155 -5.95 39.31 26.22
CA ILE A 155 -6.94 40.39 26.20
C ILE A 155 -8.32 39.77 25.96
N SER A 156 -9.16 39.85 26.97
CA SER A 156 -10.54 39.43 26.87
C SER A 156 -11.45 40.49 27.49
N GLY A 157 -12.55 40.79 26.84
CA GLY A 157 -13.47 41.79 27.36
C GLY A 157 -14.53 42.26 26.36
N ARG A 158 -15.35 43.20 26.83
CA ARG A 158 -16.42 43.85 26.08
C ARG A 158 -15.89 45.03 25.29
N VAL A 159 -16.14 45.07 23.98
CA VAL A 159 -15.72 46.16 23.10
C VAL A 159 -16.73 47.29 23.09
N LEU A 160 -16.25 48.51 23.33
CA LEU A 160 -17.03 49.71 23.36
C LEU A 160 -16.37 50.79 22.49
N ALA A 161 -17.16 51.58 21.77
CA ALA A 161 -16.65 52.70 20.98
C ALA A 161 -17.15 54.01 21.60
N ALA A 162 -16.23 54.97 21.80
CA ALA A 162 -16.57 56.29 22.34
C ALA A 162 -17.24 57.15 21.27
N THR A 163 -18.52 56.94 21.04
CA THR A 163 -19.33 57.64 20.01
C THR A 163 -20.11 58.82 20.59
N PHE A 164 -20.44 58.81 21.87
CA PHE A 164 -21.17 59.91 22.52
C PHE A 164 -20.29 61.10 22.86
N GLY A 165 -20.91 62.28 23.01
CA GLY A 165 -20.26 63.44 23.58
C GLY A 165 -19.85 63.18 25.05
N LYS A 166 -18.93 64.02 25.60
CA LYS A 166 -18.32 63.83 26.91
C LYS A 166 -19.34 63.57 28.03
N GLU A 167 -20.32 64.42 28.19
CA GLU A 167 -21.32 64.35 29.27
C GLU A 167 -22.17 63.11 29.15
N THR A 168 -22.71 62.83 27.98
CA THR A 168 -23.51 61.64 27.69
C THR A 168 -22.72 60.34 27.88
N PHE A 169 -21.42 60.36 27.52
CA PHE A 169 -20.57 59.18 27.69
C PHE A 169 -20.36 58.82 29.15
N LEU A 170 -20.01 59.84 29.97
CA LEU A 170 -19.81 59.66 31.42
C LEU A 170 -21.06 59.28 32.16
N ASP A 171 -22.23 59.69 31.68
CA ASP A 171 -23.55 59.37 32.30
C ASP A 171 -24.05 57.97 31.92
N LYS A 172 -23.86 57.55 30.66
CA LYS A 172 -24.50 56.34 30.11
C LYS A 172 -23.60 55.13 29.94
N VAL A 173 -22.27 55.31 29.94
CA VAL A 173 -21.32 54.25 29.66
C VAL A 173 -20.53 53.86 30.91
N GLU A 174 -20.88 52.73 31.50
CA GLU A 174 -20.10 52.16 32.59
C GLU A 174 -18.88 51.41 32.04
N LEU A 175 -17.72 51.80 32.52
CA LEU A 175 -16.43 51.15 32.19
C LEU A 175 -15.94 50.37 33.43
N ASP A 176 -15.34 49.21 33.14
CA ASP A 176 -14.77 48.32 34.15
C ASP A 176 -13.46 47.67 33.62
N SER A 177 -12.86 46.84 34.44
CA SER A 177 -11.63 46.12 34.09
C SER A 177 -11.77 45.10 32.95
N ASN A 178 -12.99 44.80 32.47
CA ASN A 178 -13.29 43.94 31.30
C ASN A 178 -13.65 44.77 30.08
N SER A 179 -13.59 46.11 30.17
CA SER A 179 -13.93 46.99 29.06
C SER A 179 -12.72 47.17 28.12
N ILE A 180 -12.97 47.16 26.83
CA ILE A 180 -12.01 47.44 25.75
C ILE A 180 -12.56 48.64 25.01
N LEU A 181 -11.88 49.79 25.10
CA LEU A 181 -12.37 51.06 24.58
C LEU A 181 -11.68 51.48 23.28
N ILE A 182 -12.48 51.72 22.24
CA ILE A 182 -12.02 52.36 20.97
C ILE A 182 -12.30 53.84 21.10
N VAL A 183 -11.24 54.67 21.03
CA VAL A 183 -11.32 56.11 21.25
C VAL A 183 -10.30 56.88 20.42
N GLY A 184 -10.61 58.15 20.07
CA GLY A 184 -9.68 59.11 19.50
C GLY A 184 -9.02 59.98 20.57
N ASP A 185 -8.79 61.28 20.26
CA ASP A 185 -8.11 62.28 21.09
C ASP A 185 -8.98 62.90 22.20
N ARG A 186 -9.94 62.15 22.75
CA ARG A 186 -10.87 62.64 23.79
C ARG A 186 -10.29 62.52 25.19
N LYS A 187 -9.49 63.54 25.62
CA LYS A 187 -8.75 63.50 26.88
C LYS A 187 -9.59 63.04 28.08
N VAL A 188 -10.77 63.59 28.27
CA VAL A 188 -11.62 63.26 29.44
C VAL A 188 -12.11 61.81 29.42
N ILE A 189 -12.43 61.27 28.23
CA ILE A 189 -12.85 59.89 28.09
C ILE A 189 -11.68 58.93 28.33
N LEU A 190 -10.47 59.31 27.86
CA LEU A 190 -9.23 58.58 28.13
C LEU A 190 -8.93 58.52 29.64
N GLU A 191 -9.04 59.66 30.35
CA GLU A 191 -8.84 59.70 31.79
C GLU A 191 -9.85 58.84 32.53
N TYR A 192 -11.12 58.95 32.19
CA TYR A 192 -12.20 58.11 32.77
C TYR A 192 -11.95 56.60 32.55
N ALA A 193 -11.51 56.20 31.35
CA ALA A 193 -11.15 54.83 31.03
C ALA A 193 -9.93 54.35 31.85
N ILE A 194 -8.94 55.17 32.04
CA ILE A 194 -7.73 54.86 32.83
C ILE A 194 -8.07 54.73 34.32
N GLU A 195 -8.91 55.60 34.88
CA GLU A 195 -9.35 55.59 36.27
C GLU A 195 -10.16 54.30 36.57
N ASN A 196 -11.00 53.86 35.62
CA ASN A 196 -11.75 52.60 35.73
C ASN A 196 -10.91 51.38 35.36
N LYS A 197 -9.60 51.52 35.09
CA LYS A 197 -8.64 50.46 34.82
C LYS A 197 -9.11 49.49 33.71
N VAL A 198 -9.63 50.03 32.61
CA VAL A 198 -10.10 49.23 31.48
C VAL A 198 -9.03 48.27 31.00
N LYS A 199 -9.44 47.12 30.47
CA LYS A 199 -8.52 46.08 29.97
C LYS A 199 -7.60 46.57 28.85
N LEU A 200 -8.13 47.38 27.93
CA LEU A 200 -7.39 47.91 26.80
C LEU A 200 -8.03 49.20 26.30
N ILE A 201 -7.18 50.14 25.93
CA ILE A 201 -7.52 51.34 25.13
C ILE A 201 -6.93 51.19 23.75
N ILE A 202 -7.75 51.32 22.70
CA ILE A 202 -7.33 51.38 21.30
C ILE A 202 -7.50 52.79 20.80
N VAL A 203 -6.35 53.46 20.58
CA VAL A 203 -6.28 54.82 20.08
C VAL A 203 -6.24 54.79 18.56
N VAL A 204 -7.24 55.38 17.92
CA VAL A 204 -7.43 55.37 16.46
C VAL A 204 -6.71 56.51 15.77
N GLY A 205 -6.38 56.36 14.45
CA GLY A 205 -5.83 57.40 13.62
C GLY A 205 -4.36 57.75 13.90
N ASN A 206 -3.60 56.85 14.51
CA ASN A 206 -2.20 57.08 14.93
C ASN A 206 -1.99 58.36 15.78
N LEU A 207 -3.00 58.71 16.55
CA LEU A 207 -2.92 59.87 17.44
C LEU A 207 -1.89 59.64 18.55
N GLU A 208 -1.11 60.67 18.86
CA GLU A 208 -0.15 60.66 19.96
C GLU A 208 -0.84 61.04 21.28
N LEU A 209 -0.57 60.26 22.31
CA LEU A 209 -1.07 60.53 23.65
C LEU A 209 -0.08 61.43 24.42
N SER A 210 -0.61 62.41 25.16
CA SER A 210 0.22 63.27 26.02
C SER A 210 0.94 62.45 27.12
N ASN A 211 2.10 62.98 27.55
CA ASN A 211 2.87 62.37 28.64
C ASN A 211 2.05 62.22 29.95
N GLU A 212 1.12 63.16 30.20
CA GLU A 212 0.19 63.09 31.33
C GLU A 212 -0.69 61.84 31.27
N ILE A 213 -1.34 61.61 30.13
CA ILE A 213 -2.21 60.44 29.92
C ILE A 213 -1.36 59.13 29.99
N LEU A 214 -0.20 59.08 29.38
CA LEU A 214 0.69 57.92 29.43
C LEU A 214 1.16 57.61 30.86
N SER A 215 1.44 58.66 31.67
CA SER A 215 1.83 58.52 33.08
C SER A 215 0.69 57.92 33.91
N LYS A 216 -0.54 58.46 33.75
CA LYS A 216 -1.73 57.93 34.41
C LYS A 216 -2.00 56.45 34.02
N ALA A 217 -1.87 56.11 32.74
CA ALA A 217 -2.08 54.78 32.25
C ALA A 217 -1.02 53.77 32.77
N ARG A 218 0.25 54.20 32.88
CA ARG A 218 1.31 53.39 33.51
C ARG A 218 1.03 53.07 34.96
N ASN A 219 0.60 54.09 35.74
CA ASN A 219 0.29 53.92 37.17
C ASN A 219 -0.89 52.97 37.39
N ASN A 220 -1.86 52.97 36.47
CA ASN A 220 -3.02 52.10 36.52
C ASN A 220 -2.84 50.78 35.76
N LYS A 221 -1.67 50.51 35.13
CA LYS A 221 -1.35 49.31 34.35
C LYS A 221 -2.36 49.03 33.23
N VAL A 222 -2.85 50.05 32.54
CA VAL A 222 -3.79 49.91 31.43
C VAL A 222 -3.04 49.62 30.13
N ASN A 223 -3.49 48.59 29.40
CA ASN A 223 -2.92 48.29 28.07
C ASN A 223 -3.36 49.37 27.06
N ILE A 224 -2.46 49.79 26.17
CA ILE A 224 -2.76 50.76 25.11
C ILE A 224 -2.14 50.31 23.80
N ILE A 225 -2.96 50.32 22.74
CA ILE A 225 -2.56 50.12 21.33
C ILE A 225 -2.92 51.42 20.58
N SER A 226 -2.02 51.91 19.70
CA SER A 226 -2.33 52.91 18.68
C SER A 226 -2.46 52.23 17.32
N THR A 227 -3.43 52.65 16.50
CA THR A 227 -3.66 52.08 15.17
C THR A 227 -3.91 53.19 14.16
N PRO A 228 -3.46 53.03 12.87
CA PRO A 228 -3.78 53.97 11.80
C PRO A 228 -5.26 53.95 11.39
N TYR A 229 -5.98 52.91 11.75
CA TYR A 229 -7.39 52.73 11.38
C TYR A 229 -8.31 53.73 12.10
N THR A 230 -9.44 54.03 11.45
CA THR A 230 -10.56 54.77 12.04
C THR A 230 -11.34 53.90 13.04
N ALA A 231 -12.15 54.52 13.90
CA ALA A 231 -13.00 53.77 14.84
C ALA A 231 -13.93 52.79 14.13
N TYR A 232 -14.44 53.10 12.94
CA TYR A 232 -15.26 52.20 12.14
C TYR A 232 -14.47 50.95 11.64
N GLU A 233 -13.27 51.21 11.13
CA GLU A 233 -12.41 50.09 10.68
C GLU A 233 -12.00 49.19 11.83
N VAL A 234 -11.64 49.75 12.98
CA VAL A 234 -11.34 48.98 14.19
C VAL A 234 -12.53 48.17 14.62
N ALA A 235 -13.72 48.75 14.70
CA ALA A 235 -14.94 48.04 15.09
C ALA A 235 -15.28 46.88 14.13
N LYS A 236 -15.00 47.06 12.84
CA LYS A 236 -15.19 46.01 11.81
C LYS A 236 -14.17 44.87 11.94
N LEU A 237 -12.94 45.14 12.29
CA LEU A 237 -11.83 44.18 12.23
C LEU A 237 -11.51 43.52 13.58
N ILE A 238 -11.87 44.12 14.69
CA ILE A 238 -11.40 43.72 16.02
C ILE A 238 -11.79 42.28 16.38
N SER A 239 -12.99 41.83 15.95
CA SER A 239 -13.46 40.46 16.16
C SER A 239 -12.61 39.40 15.42
N LEU A 240 -11.96 39.79 14.32
CA LEU A 240 -11.06 38.90 13.58
C LEU A 240 -9.74 38.66 14.32
N SER A 241 -9.47 39.39 15.42
CA SER A 241 -8.33 39.14 16.29
C SER A 241 -8.56 37.96 17.25
N ASN A 242 -9.81 37.48 17.42
CA ASN A 242 -10.13 36.35 18.28
C ASN A 242 -9.30 35.12 17.91
N TYR A 243 -8.99 34.30 18.90
CA TYR A 243 -8.27 33.05 18.69
C TYR A 243 -9.04 32.13 17.78
N ILE A 244 -8.33 31.52 16.80
CA ILE A 244 -8.92 30.55 15.89
C ILE A 244 -9.42 29.29 16.61
N LYS A 245 -8.84 28.91 17.74
CA LYS A 245 -9.30 27.78 18.57
C LYS A 245 -10.73 27.94 19.06
N ASP A 246 -11.21 29.18 19.25
CA ASP A 246 -12.56 29.46 19.74
C ASP A 246 -13.62 29.22 18.64
N MET A 247 -13.19 29.07 17.38
CA MET A 247 -14.04 28.76 16.22
C MET A 247 -14.27 27.27 16.05
N ILE A 248 -13.50 26.41 16.71
CA ILE A 248 -13.56 24.97 16.56
C ILE A 248 -14.69 24.40 17.40
N LYS A 249 -15.80 24.05 16.75
CA LYS A 249 -16.99 23.50 17.41
C LYS A 249 -17.05 21.98 17.39
N TYR A 250 -16.40 21.32 16.40
CA TYR A 250 -16.45 19.87 16.20
C TYR A 250 -15.10 19.33 15.75
N SER A 251 -14.78 18.09 16.18
CA SER A 251 -13.67 17.33 15.63
C SER A 251 -13.98 16.97 14.18
N SER A 252 -13.15 17.40 13.23
CA SER A 252 -13.25 16.93 11.86
C SER A 252 -12.69 15.52 11.72
N VAL A 253 -13.12 14.80 10.69
CA VAL A 253 -12.54 13.50 10.33
C VAL A 253 -11.11 13.70 9.84
N THR A 254 -10.19 12.99 10.45
CA THR A 254 -8.77 12.94 10.05
C THR A 254 -8.46 11.60 9.42
N PHE A 255 -7.45 11.56 8.56
CA PHE A 255 -6.90 10.32 8.01
C PHE A 255 -5.43 10.20 8.39
N ASN A 256 -4.95 8.94 8.46
CA ASN A 256 -3.55 8.68 8.73
C ASN A 256 -2.76 8.68 7.41
N GLU A 257 -1.52 9.14 7.42
CA GLU A 257 -0.65 9.11 6.23
C GLU A 257 -0.40 7.68 5.72
N VAL A 258 -0.60 6.66 6.56
CA VAL A 258 -0.47 5.24 6.20
C VAL A 258 -1.79 4.58 5.76
N ASP A 259 -2.93 5.28 5.83
CA ASP A 259 -4.21 4.76 5.35
C ASP A 259 -4.15 4.56 3.83
N TYR A 260 -4.87 3.54 3.33
CA TYR A 260 -4.94 3.32 1.89
C TYR A 260 -5.77 4.41 1.20
N LEU A 261 -5.30 4.83 0.04
CA LEU A 261 -5.98 5.85 -0.76
C LEU A 261 -7.36 5.40 -1.22
N SER A 262 -7.53 4.10 -1.50
CA SER A 262 -8.82 3.49 -1.83
C SER A 262 -9.84 3.68 -0.70
N ASP A 263 -9.45 3.45 0.55
CA ASP A 263 -10.32 3.60 1.72
C ASP A 263 -10.68 5.07 1.95
N PHE A 264 -9.68 5.96 1.81
CA PHE A 264 -9.91 7.40 1.83
C PHE A 264 -10.94 7.82 0.77
N MET A 265 -10.85 7.34 -0.47
CA MET A 265 -11.78 7.66 -1.55
C MET A 265 -13.21 7.17 -1.28
N ILE A 266 -13.37 6.05 -0.61
CA ILE A 266 -14.68 5.52 -0.18
C ILE A 266 -15.29 6.40 0.91
N GLU A 267 -14.53 6.70 1.96
CA GLU A 267 -15.00 7.48 3.11
C GLU A 267 -15.25 8.95 2.75
N SER A 268 -14.40 9.56 1.93
CA SER A 268 -14.55 10.96 1.49
C SER A 268 -15.86 11.19 0.73
N LYS A 269 -16.33 10.22 -0.08
CA LYS A 269 -17.63 10.29 -0.76
C LYS A 269 -18.81 10.36 0.20
N LYS A 270 -18.72 9.68 1.35
CA LYS A 270 -19.77 9.70 2.39
C LYS A 270 -19.77 11.02 3.15
N LEU A 271 -18.59 11.54 3.47
CA LEU A 271 -18.41 12.72 4.30
C LEU A 271 -18.70 14.05 3.59
N LYS A 272 -18.57 14.08 2.26
CA LYS A 272 -18.83 15.25 1.40
C LYS A 272 -18.05 16.52 1.80
N HIS A 273 -16.83 16.37 2.33
CA HIS A 273 -15.89 17.46 2.57
C HIS A 273 -14.94 17.61 1.37
N SER A 274 -14.38 18.79 1.18
CA SER A 274 -13.40 19.07 0.11
C SER A 274 -11.97 18.81 0.55
N ASN A 275 -11.70 18.94 1.84
CA ASN A 275 -10.36 18.91 2.43
C ASN A 275 -10.37 18.05 3.68
N TYR A 276 -9.29 17.30 3.89
CA TYR A 276 -9.13 16.37 4.99
C TYR A 276 -7.77 16.54 5.66
N PRO A 277 -7.72 16.83 6.98
CA PRO A 277 -6.46 16.85 7.73
C PRO A 277 -5.79 15.48 7.75
N ILE A 278 -4.49 15.45 7.49
CA ILE A 278 -3.66 14.24 7.53
C ILE A 278 -2.79 14.29 8.78
N ILE A 279 -2.77 13.17 9.50
CA ILE A 279 -1.98 13.00 10.72
C ILE A 279 -1.03 11.81 10.59
N ASN A 280 0.04 11.82 11.38
CA ASN A 280 0.92 10.66 11.53
C ASN A 280 0.52 9.79 12.74
N SER A 281 1.25 8.72 12.98
CA SER A 281 1.04 7.79 14.10
C SER A 281 1.15 8.44 15.50
N LYS A 282 1.75 9.64 15.59
CA LYS A 282 1.86 10.42 16.84
C LYS A 282 0.75 11.45 17.00
N SER A 283 -0.26 11.44 16.13
CA SER A 283 -1.32 12.45 16.06
C SER A 283 -0.80 13.87 15.73
N GLU A 284 0.37 13.97 15.10
CA GLU A 284 0.89 15.23 14.58
C GLU A 284 0.29 15.46 13.19
N CYS A 285 -0.19 16.66 12.92
CA CYS A 285 -0.70 17.05 11.60
C CYS A 285 0.47 17.16 10.62
N THR A 286 0.40 16.40 9.53
CA THR A 286 1.40 16.42 8.47
C THR A 286 0.97 17.28 7.28
N GLY A 287 -0.31 17.68 7.22
CA GLY A 287 -0.83 18.56 6.19
C GLY A 287 -2.30 18.39 5.89
N LEU A 288 -2.68 18.75 4.67
CA LEU A 288 -4.06 18.77 4.17
C LEU A 288 -4.14 18.09 2.82
N LEU A 289 -5.00 17.06 2.70
CA LEU A 289 -5.31 16.37 1.46
C LEU A 289 -6.64 16.91 0.90
N THR A 290 -6.64 17.29 -0.37
CA THR A 290 -7.85 17.64 -1.10
C THR A 290 -8.32 16.47 -1.97
N LEU A 291 -9.61 16.47 -2.37
CA LEU A 291 -10.11 15.48 -3.32
C LEU A 291 -9.41 15.59 -4.68
N THR A 292 -8.99 16.77 -5.07
CA THR A 292 -8.25 17.00 -6.32
C THR A 292 -6.88 16.33 -6.28
N ASP A 293 -6.13 16.49 -5.15
CA ASP A 293 -4.83 15.85 -4.99
C ASP A 293 -4.92 14.33 -5.08
N SER A 294 -6.00 13.75 -4.54
CA SER A 294 -6.19 12.29 -4.57
C SER A 294 -6.49 11.74 -5.98
N ALA A 295 -7.02 12.55 -6.89
CA ALA A 295 -7.28 12.17 -8.27
C ALA A 295 -5.99 12.09 -9.10
N ASP A 296 -4.96 12.82 -8.74
CA ASP A 296 -3.66 12.87 -9.43
C ASP A 296 -2.62 11.89 -8.84
N ALA A 297 -3.06 10.89 -8.09
CA ALA A 297 -2.18 9.91 -7.48
C ALA A 297 -1.42 9.09 -8.53
N VAL A 298 -0.09 9.08 -8.41
CA VAL A 298 0.79 8.29 -9.29
C VAL A 298 0.94 6.89 -8.72
N LYS A 299 0.53 5.89 -9.49
CA LYS A 299 0.61 4.47 -9.13
C LYS A 299 2.04 4.03 -8.84
N LYS A 300 2.19 3.04 -7.94
CA LYS A 300 3.46 2.35 -7.74
C LYS A 300 3.80 1.54 -8.99
N GLN A 301 5.04 1.61 -9.43
CA GLN A 301 5.51 0.90 -10.62
C GLN A 301 6.13 -0.44 -10.24
N VAL A 302 5.79 -1.49 -11.00
CA VAL A 302 6.22 -2.85 -10.72
C VAL A 302 6.71 -3.58 -11.98
N ILE A 303 7.62 -4.52 -11.78
CA ILE A 303 8.05 -5.51 -12.77
C ILE A 303 7.82 -6.90 -12.17
N LEU A 304 7.16 -7.77 -12.90
CA LEU A 304 6.86 -9.13 -12.48
C LEU A 304 7.92 -10.09 -13.04
N VAL A 305 8.39 -11.00 -12.19
CA VAL A 305 9.37 -12.03 -12.55
C VAL A 305 8.82 -13.39 -12.17
N ASP A 306 8.99 -14.40 -13.02
CA ASP A 306 8.63 -15.79 -12.75
C ASP A 306 7.14 -16.01 -12.42
N HIS A 307 6.30 -15.12 -12.85
CA HIS A 307 4.85 -15.30 -12.85
C HIS A 307 4.16 -14.24 -13.71
N ASN A 308 3.00 -14.61 -14.22
CA ASN A 308 2.12 -13.69 -14.96
C ASN A 308 0.64 -13.93 -14.61
N ASN A 309 0.37 -14.37 -13.38
CA ASN A 309 -0.97 -14.62 -12.86
C ASN A 309 -1.23 -13.75 -11.63
N SER A 310 -2.35 -13.01 -11.62
CA SER A 310 -2.72 -12.06 -10.57
C SER A 310 -2.87 -12.72 -9.20
N SER A 311 -3.38 -13.96 -9.14
CA SER A 311 -3.55 -14.71 -7.89
C SER A 311 -2.24 -15.10 -7.23
N GLN A 312 -1.15 -15.17 -7.99
CA GLN A 312 0.20 -15.47 -7.52
C GLN A 312 1.02 -14.22 -7.21
N SER A 313 0.48 -13.03 -7.47
CA SER A 313 1.18 -11.75 -7.35
C SER A 313 0.90 -11.05 -6.01
N VAL A 314 1.53 -9.89 -5.83
CA VAL A 314 1.36 -9.03 -4.66
C VAL A 314 -0.08 -8.52 -4.51
N ASP A 315 -0.52 -8.28 -3.29
CA ASP A 315 -1.84 -7.70 -3.04
C ASP A 315 -1.90 -6.25 -3.56
N GLY A 316 -3.03 -5.90 -4.21
CA GLY A 316 -3.23 -4.59 -4.82
C GLY A 316 -2.52 -4.40 -6.17
N LEU A 317 -2.16 -5.47 -6.87
CA LEU A 317 -1.53 -5.39 -8.20
C LEU A 317 -2.38 -4.60 -9.21
N ASP A 318 -3.69 -4.67 -9.13
CA ASP A 318 -4.65 -3.91 -9.96
C ASP A 318 -4.59 -2.39 -9.74
N GLU A 319 -4.11 -1.96 -8.57
CA GLU A 319 -3.85 -0.55 -8.26
C GLU A 319 -2.47 -0.09 -8.74
N ALA A 320 -1.54 -0.99 -9.07
CA ALA A 320 -0.19 -0.67 -9.52
C ALA A 320 -0.11 -0.42 -11.05
N GLU A 321 1.04 0.05 -11.50
CA GLU A 321 1.41 0.14 -12.91
C GLU A 321 2.45 -0.93 -13.22
N ILE A 322 2.05 -1.96 -13.98
CA ILE A 322 2.96 -2.99 -14.45
C ILE A 322 3.74 -2.42 -15.65
N LEU A 323 5.06 -2.42 -15.56
CA LEU A 323 5.94 -1.93 -16.64
C LEU A 323 6.46 -3.07 -17.51
N GLU A 324 6.71 -4.22 -16.90
CA GLU A 324 7.35 -5.36 -17.58
C GLU A 324 6.97 -6.68 -16.88
N VAL A 325 6.90 -7.75 -17.67
CA VAL A 325 6.79 -9.13 -17.20
C VAL A 325 7.90 -9.94 -17.84
N VAL A 326 8.68 -10.67 -17.04
CA VAL A 326 9.69 -11.65 -17.51
C VAL A 326 9.34 -12.99 -16.90
N ASP A 327 8.95 -13.97 -17.75
CA ASP A 327 8.39 -15.23 -17.28
C ASP A 327 8.68 -16.40 -18.25
N HIS A 328 8.53 -17.62 -17.76
CA HIS A 328 8.65 -18.85 -18.53
C HIS A 328 7.44 -19.79 -18.35
N HIS A 329 6.42 -19.34 -17.65
CA HIS A 329 5.17 -20.07 -17.43
C HIS A 329 4.18 -19.89 -18.59
N ASN A 330 3.08 -20.65 -18.54
CA ASN A 330 1.95 -20.41 -19.43
C ASN A 330 1.40 -19.00 -19.21
N ILE A 331 0.86 -18.39 -20.26
CA ILE A 331 0.27 -17.05 -20.17
C ILE A 331 -0.97 -17.11 -19.26
N GLY A 332 -0.96 -16.28 -18.23
CA GLY A 332 -2.02 -16.16 -17.22
C GLY A 332 -3.01 -15.04 -17.52
N ASP A 333 -3.47 -14.38 -16.46
CA ASP A 333 -4.58 -13.41 -16.47
C ASP A 333 -4.13 -11.95 -16.31
N ILE A 334 -2.83 -11.65 -16.39
CA ILE A 334 -2.34 -10.26 -16.27
C ILE A 334 -2.92 -9.40 -17.39
N ASN A 335 -3.61 -8.34 -16.99
CA ASN A 335 -4.19 -7.36 -17.89
C ASN A 335 -3.63 -5.96 -17.56
N THR A 336 -3.24 -5.22 -18.58
CA THR A 336 -2.65 -3.89 -18.43
C THR A 336 -3.38 -2.86 -19.30
N LYS A 337 -3.48 -1.62 -18.80
CA LYS A 337 -4.10 -0.52 -19.58
C LYS A 337 -3.19 0.01 -20.68
N ASN A 338 -1.89 -0.02 -20.44
CA ASN A 338 -0.86 0.45 -21.38
C ASN A 338 -0.07 -0.73 -21.94
N PRO A 339 0.51 -0.62 -23.14
CA PRO A 339 1.47 -1.59 -23.63
C PRO A 339 2.66 -1.72 -22.67
N ILE A 340 3.11 -2.96 -22.44
CA ILE A 340 4.23 -3.27 -21.57
C ILE A 340 5.26 -4.13 -22.30
N ASN A 341 6.47 -4.24 -21.74
CA ASN A 341 7.42 -5.26 -22.14
C ASN A 341 6.99 -6.61 -21.56
N PHE A 342 6.52 -7.53 -22.41
CA PHE A 342 6.14 -8.87 -22.00
C PHE A 342 7.09 -9.87 -22.64
N ARG A 343 8.02 -10.42 -21.84
CA ARG A 343 8.98 -11.39 -22.30
C ARG A 343 8.71 -12.75 -21.69
N ASN A 344 8.12 -13.61 -22.46
CA ASN A 344 7.89 -15.01 -22.12
C ASN A 344 8.62 -15.91 -23.11
N SER A 345 9.37 -16.88 -22.61
CA SER A 345 10.11 -17.85 -23.41
C SER A 345 10.07 -19.22 -22.77
N ARG A 346 9.93 -20.25 -23.58
CA ARG A 346 9.99 -21.63 -23.12
C ARG A 346 11.42 -22.01 -22.72
N THR A 347 11.71 -21.90 -21.41
CA THR A 347 12.97 -22.29 -20.76
C THR A 347 12.66 -23.05 -19.48
N GLY A 348 13.63 -23.73 -18.92
CA GLY A 348 13.51 -24.41 -17.64
C GLY A 348 13.41 -23.46 -16.45
N CYS A 349 13.94 -22.22 -16.59
CA CYS A 349 14.09 -21.24 -15.51
C CYS A 349 14.01 -19.82 -16.06
N VAL A 350 13.41 -18.87 -15.32
CA VAL A 350 13.33 -17.47 -15.75
C VAL A 350 14.71 -16.80 -15.76
N ASN A 351 15.63 -17.25 -14.91
CA ASN A 351 17.00 -16.71 -14.90
C ASN A 351 17.79 -16.99 -16.18
N THR A 352 17.40 -17.98 -16.99
CA THR A 352 17.91 -18.18 -18.35
C THR A 352 17.50 -17.04 -19.28
N ILE A 353 16.28 -16.56 -19.17
CA ILE A 353 15.78 -15.41 -19.93
C ILE A 353 16.51 -14.13 -19.49
N ILE A 354 16.71 -13.97 -18.18
CA ILE A 354 17.42 -12.82 -17.61
C ILE A 354 18.90 -12.84 -18.07
N TYR A 355 19.54 -14.01 -18.16
CA TYR A 355 20.87 -14.16 -18.73
C TYR A 355 20.95 -13.63 -20.16
N ASP A 356 19.97 -13.96 -21.00
CA ASP A 356 19.90 -13.42 -22.35
C ASP A 356 19.69 -11.90 -22.36
N LEU A 357 18.90 -11.36 -21.44
CA LEU A 357 18.72 -9.91 -21.29
C LEU A 357 20.03 -9.18 -20.93
N PHE A 358 20.89 -9.77 -20.08
CA PHE A 358 22.22 -9.23 -19.83
C PHE A 358 23.07 -9.17 -21.10
N LYS A 359 23.05 -10.24 -21.90
CA LYS A 359 23.78 -10.30 -23.15
C LYS A 359 23.26 -9.30 -24.18
N GLU A 360 21.94 -9.18 -24.31
CA GLU A 360 21.29 -8.26 -25.26
C GLU A 360 21.60 -6.79 -24.96
N ASN A 361 21.89 -6.46 -23.71
CA ASN A 361 22.19 -5.10 -23.27
C ASN A 361 23.70 -4.85 -23.05
N ASP A 362 24.56 -5.83 -23.34
CA ASP A 362 26.02 -5.75 -23.15
C ASP A 362 26.42 -5.37 -21.71
N ILE A 363 25.65 -5.86 -20.70
CA ILE A 363 25.93 -5.61 -19.27
C ILE A 363 26.70 -6.81 -18.69
N GLU A 364 27.82 -6.52 -18.06
CA GLU A 364 28.63 -7.53 -17.37
C GLU A 364 27.91 -8.06 -16.12
N ILE A 365 27.93 -9.40 -15.97
CA ILE A 365 27.30 -10.07 -14.81
C ILE A 365 28.34 -10.25 -13.70
N PRO A 366 28.17 -9.63 -12.53
CA PRO A 366 29.14 -9.83 -11.43
C PRO A 366 29.01 -11.24 -10.83
N PRO A 367 30.11 -11.79 -10.26
CA PRO A 367 30.17 -13.19 -9.80
C PRO A 367 29.04 -13.59 -8.83
N HIS A 368 28.63 -12.73 -7.92
CA HIS A 368 27.56 -13.02 -6.97
C HIS A 368 26.19 -13.11 -7.65
N ILE A 369 25.91 -12.26 -8.63
CA ILE A 369 24.67 -12.32 -9.43
C ILE A 369 24.69 -13.56 -10.33
N ALA A 370 25.82 -13.84 -10.99
CA ALA A 370 25.97 -15.06 -11.78
C ALA A 370 25.73 -16.33 -10.94
N GLY A 371 26.22 -16.34 -9.71
CA GLY A 371 26.01 -17.43 -8.77
C GLY A 371 24.54 -17.63 -8.38
N LEU A 372 23.80 -16.55 -8.10
CA LEU A 372 22.37 -16.62 -7.82
C LEU A 372 21.59 -17.10 -9.05
N MET A 373 21.87 -16.60 -10.24
CA MET A 373 21.23 -17.06 -11.48
C MET A 373 21.53 -18.54 -11.76
N ALA A 374 22.76 -18.99 -11.53
CA ALA A 374 23.12 -20.40 -11.62
C ALA A 374 22.35 -21.26 -10.62
N SER A 375 22.18 -20.77 -9.38
CA SER A 375 21.40 -21.45 -8.33
C SER A 375 19.95 -21.64 -8.75
N ALA A 376 19.34 -20.61 -9.32
CA ALA A 376 17.97 -20.65 -9.85
C ALA A 376 17.82 -21.70 -10.96
N ILE A 377 18.74 -21.70 -11.95
CA ILE A 377 18.71 -22.70 -13.04
C ILE A 377 18.89 -24.11 -12.48
N ILE A 378 19.79 -24.32 -11.52
CA ILE A 378 19.99 -25.61 -10.85
C ILE A 378 18.70 -26.08 -10.18
N SER A 379 18.03 -25.20 -9.45
CA SER A 379 16.78 -25.47 -8.73
C SER A 379 15.68 -25.91 -9.68
N ASP A 380 15.34 -25.07 -10.65
CA ASP A 380 14.17 -25.27 -11.54
C ASP A 380 14.36 -26.40 -12.55
N THR A 381 15.62 -26.64 -12.94
CA THR A 381 15.96 -27.74 -13.85
C THR A 381 16.36 -29.02 -13.13
N LEU A 382 16.38 -29.04 -11.80
CA LEU A 382 16.87 -30.17 -10.99
C LEU A 382 18.24 -30.65 -11.48
N LEU A 383 19.22 -29.76 -11.51
CA LEU A 383 20.55 -30.04 -12.09
C LEU A 383 20.53 -30.51 -13.54
N LEU A 384 19.69 -29.92 -14.39
CA LEU A 384 19.47 -30.23 -15.80
C LEU A 384 18.82 -31.61 -16.07
N THR A 385 18.19 -32.21 -15.05
CA THR A 385 17.49 -33.51 -15.21
C THR A 385 15.99 -33.35 -15.45
N SER A 386 15.41 -32.15 -15.20
CA SER A 386 13.99 -31.89 -15.43
C SER A 386 13.63 -31.97 -16.93
N PRO A 387 12.47 -32.54 -17.29
CA PRO A 387 11.96 -32.51 -18.67
C PRO A 387 11.71 -31.09 -19.21
N THR A 388 11.64 -30.08 -18.36
CA THR A 388 11.53 -28.66 -18.74
C THR A 388 12.85 -28.05 -19.19
N THR A 389 13.97 -28.72 -18.93
CA THR A 389 15.32 -28.25 -19.26
C THR A 389 15.48 -28.08 -20.77
N THR A 390 16.04 -26.94 -21.16
CA THR A 390 16.38 -26.63 -22.56
C THR A 390 17.88 -26.52 -22.74
N ILE A 391 18.31 -26.49 -23.99
CA ILE A 391 19.73 -26.24 -24.32
C ILE A 391 20.19 -24.86 -23.81
N ARG A 392 19.28 -23.87 -23.83
CA ARG A 392 19.56 -22.52 -23.32
C ARG A 392 19.88 -22.52 -21.83
N ASP A 393 19.16 -23.32 -21.05
CA ASP A 393 19.42 -23.45 -19.61
C ASP A 393 20.80 -24.06 -19.35
N THR A 394 21.16 -25.08 -20.14
CA THR A 394 22.49 -25.71 -20.07
C THR A 394 23.59 -24.74 -20.36
N ASP A 395 23.48 -24.00 -21.48
CA ASP A 395 24.48 -23.01 -21.91
C ASP A 395 24.60 -21.85 -20.89
N ALA A 396 23.46 -21.33 -20.40
CA ALA A 396 23.42 -20.30 -19.38
C ALA A 396 24.12 -20.78 -18.09
N LEU A 397 23.75 -21.97 -17.57
CA LEU A 397 24.34 -22.54 -16.36
C LEU A 397 25.85 -22.71 -16.46
N ILE A 398 26.35 -23.24 -17.58
CA ILE A 398 27.79 -23.43 -17.81
C ILE A 398 28.55 -22.08 -17.78
N ASN A 399 28.02 -21.05 -18.43
CA ASN A 399 28.67 -19.75 -18.51
C ASN A 399 28.58 -19.01 -17.17
N LEU A 400 27.41 -19.00 -16.52
CA LEU A 400 27.21 -18.39 -15.20
C LEU A 400 28.09 -19.06 -14.14
N SER A 401 28.24 -20.37 -14.19
CA SER A 401 29.11 -21.13 -13.28
C SER A 401 30.61 -20.76 -13.41
N LYS A 402 31.05 -20.47 -14.64
CA LYS A 402 32.43 -19.97 -14.90
C LYS A 402 32.61 -18.57 -14.27
N ILE A 403 31.63 -17.67 -14.48
CA ILE A 403 31.67 -16.31 -13.90
C ILE A 403 31.63 -16.37 -12.36
N ALA A 404 30.76 -17.21 -11.78
CA ALA A 404 30.63 -17.39 -10.36
C ALA A 404 31.77 -18.19 -9.72
N LYS A 405 32.62 -18.83 -10.53
CA LYS A 405 33.74 -19.69 -10.10
C LYS A 405 33.29 -20.87 -9.24
N ILE A 406 32.15 -21.50 -9.61
CA ILE A 406 31.62 -22.68 -8.92
C ILE A 406 31.68 -23.92 -9.83
N LYS A 407 31.80 -25.10 -9.20
CA LYS A 407 31.53 -26.38 -9.83
C LYS A 407 30.04 -26.67 -9.65
N TYR A 408 29.23 -26.36 -10.65
CA TYR A 408 27.76 -26.36 -10.51
C TYR A 408 27.18 -27.70 -10.06
N LYS A 409 27.83 -28.85 -10.38
CA LYS A 409 27.35 -30.17 -9.93
C LYS A 409 27.52 -30.34 -8.42
N ASP A 410 28.70 -30.03 -7.89
CA ASP A 410 29.01 -30.19 -6.47
C ASP A 410 28.18 -29.16 -5.64
N TYR A 411 28.24 -27.90 -6.05
CA TYR A 411 27.46 -26.81 -5.44
C TYR A 411 25.94 -27.09 -5.48
N GLY A 412 25.43 -27.50 -6.62
CA GLY A 412 24.00 -27.75 -6.82
C GLY A 412 23.50 -28.92 -5.97
N MET A 413 24.28 -29.99 -5.85
CA MET A 413 23.97 -31.11 -4.96
C MET A 413 23.88 -30.67 -3.51
N ASP A 414 24.80 -29.81 -3.04
CA ASP A 414 24.77 -29.31 -1.68
C ASP A 414 23.57 -28.38 -1.46
N MET A 415 23.27 -27.48 -2.38
CA MET A 415 22.12 -26.59 -2.34
C MET A 415 20.80 -27.36 -2.28
N LEU A 416 20.59 -28.31 -3.19
CA LEU A 416 19.38 -29.14 -3.22
C LEU A 416 19.19 -29.97 -1.94
N LYS A 417 20.28 -30.53 -1.35
CA LYS A 417 20.21 -31.23 -0.06
C LYS A 417 19.69 -30.34 1.07
N HIS A 418 20.07 -29.05 1.09
CA HIS A 418 19.57 -28.10 2.09
C HIS A 418 18.06 -27.84 1.91
N GLY A 419 17.55 -27.86 0.68
CA GLY A 419 16.12 -27.76 0.35
C GLY A 419 15.29 -29.01 0.70
N MET A 420 15.92 -30.19 0.75
CA MET A 420 15.27 -31.50 0.80
C MET A 420 14.88 -32.00 2.19
N SER A 421 15.33 -31.37 3.27
CA SER A 421 14.99 -31.87 4.60
C SER A 421 13.49 -31.74 4.88
N VAL A 422 12.86 -32.88 5.20
CA VAL A 422 11.43 -33.00 5.55
C VAL A 422 11.21 -33.36 7.01
N LYS A 423 12.29 -33.61 7.76
CA LYS A 423 12.22 -34.01 9.17
C LYS A 423 11.67 -32.88 10.04
N GLY A 424 10.67 -33.17 10.86
CA GLY A 424 10.07 -32.19 11.77
C GLY A 424 9.00 -31.28 11.13
N LEU A 425 8.75 -31.38 9.82
CA LEU A 425 7.69 -30.63 9.18
C LEU A 425 6.31 -31.15 9.58
N SER A 426 5.34 -30.24 9.79
CA SER A 426 3.93 -30.57 9.90
C SER A 426 3.38 -31.03 8.54
N PHE A 427 2.19 -31.66 8.50
CA PHE A 427 1.55 -32.05 7.25
C PHE A 427 1.22 -30.84 6.39
N ASP A 428 0.82 -29.75 7.04
CA ASP A 428 0.58 -28.46 6.38
C ASP A 428 1.84 -27.95 5.69
N ASN A 429 2.95 -27.87 6.40
CA ASN A 429 4.22 -27.42 5.84
C ASN A 429 4.78 -28.37 4.76
N LEU A 430 4.46 -29.66 4.81
CA LEU A 430 4.81 -30.61 3.76
C LEU A 430 4.01 -30.34 2.48
N LEU A 431 2.69 -30.22 2.60
CA LEU A 431 1.82 -29.97 1.46
C LEU A 431 2.09 -28.61 0.82
N HIS A 432 2.18 -27.56 1.64
CA HIS A 432 2.32 -26.18 1.18
C HIS A 432 3.75 -25.75 0.88
N LYS A 433 4.74 -26.64 0.96
CA LYS A 433 6.14 -26.33 0.62
C LYS A 433 6.27 -25.87 -0.84
N ASP A 434 5.55 -26.53 -1.76
CA ASP A 434 5.36 -26.09 -3.15
C ASP A 434 3.98 -26.57 -3.62
N TYR A 435 2.95 -25.78 -3.30
CA TYR A 435 1.54 -26.10 -3.52
C TYR A 435 0.92 -25.17 -4.54
N LYS A 436 0.25 -25.72 -5.53
CA LYS A 436 -0.47 -24.94 -6.55
C LYS A 436 -1.83 -25.57 -6.85
N SER A 437 -2.85 -24.71 -6.99
CA SER A 437 -4.20 -25.07 -7.35
C SER A 437 -4.46 -24.81 -8.83
N PHE A 438 -5.30 -25.65 -9.45
CA PHE A 438 -5.61 -25.64 -10.87
C PHE A 438 -7.11 -25.91 -11.09
N LYS A 439 -7.59 -25.58 -12.29
CA LYS A 439 -8.97 -25.89 -12.74
C LYS A 439 -8.95 -26.76 -13.99
N ALA A 440 -9.87 -27.72 -14.06
CA ALA A 440 -10.10 -28.61 -15.19
C ALA A 440 -11.62 -28.76 -15.39
N GLY A 441 -12.24 -28.03 -16.32
CA GLY A 441 -13.69 -27.89 -16.42
C GLY A 441 -14.26 -27.28 -15.12
N ASP A 442 -15.28 -27.92 -14.55
CA ASP A 442 -15.89 -27.54 -13.28
C ASP A 442 -15.15 -28.07 -12.05
N TYR A 443 -14.10 -28.88 -12.24
CA TYR A 443 -13.32 -29.41 -11.14
C TYR A 443 -12.13 -28.52 -10.79
N SER A 444 -11.92 -28.32 -9.50
CA SER A 444 -10.69 -27.73 -8.95
C SER A 444 -9.84 -28.84 -8.34
N PHE A 445 -8.53 -28.76 -8.53
CA PHE A 445 -7.56 -29.68 -7.95
C PHE A 445 -6.28 -28.98 -7.53
N ALA A 446 -5.52 -29.60 -6.64
CA ALA A 446 -4.26 -29.04 -6.18
C ALA A 446 -3.14 -30.07 -6.11
N ILE A 447 -1.93 -29.61 -6.35
CA ILE A 447 -0.72 -30.41 -6.34
C ILE A 447 0.33 -29.76 -5.47
N GLY A 448 0.73 -30.44 -4.38
CA GLY A 448 1.94 -30.19 -3.63
C GLY A 448 3.09 -31.04 -4.17
N GLN A 449 4.30 -30.50 -4.17
CA GLN A 449 5.51 -31.25 -4.51
C GLN A 449 6.60 -31.02 -3.47
N VAL A 450 7.22 -32.09 -3.02
CA VAL A 450 8.35 -32.05 -2.06
C VAL A 450 9.49 -32.87 -2.62
N LEU A 451 10.66 -32.25 -2.71
CA LEU A 451 11.89 -32.92 -3.07
C LEU A 451 12.50 -33.52 -1.82
N THR A 452 12.68 -34.84 -1.80
CA THR A 452 13.41 -35.54 -0.72
C THR A 452 13.82 -36.94 -1.14
N SER A 453 14.93 -37.43 -0.62
CA SER A 453 15.35 -38.82 -0.73
C SER A 453 14.89 -39.66 0.47
N ASP A 454 14.22 -39.08 1.46
CA ASP A 454 13.80 -39.76 2.70
C ASP A 454 12.29 -40.11 2.67
N PHE A 455 11.90 -40.92 1.69
CA PHE A 455 10.53 -41.38 1.59
C PHE A 455 10.11 -42.26 2.78
N ASP A 456 11.03 -43.01 3.38
CA ASP A 456 10.75 -43.85 4.54
C ASP A 456 10.23 -43.02 5.73
N TYR A 457 10.70 -41.81 5.91
CA TYR A 457 10.18 -40.91 6.94
C TYR A 457 8.72 -40.49 6.66
N ILE A 458 8.39 -40.21 5.41
CA ILE A 458 7.02 -39.86 4.99
C ILE A 458 6.11 -41.06 5.11
N ASN A 459 6.56 -42.27 4.66
CA ASN A 459 5.79 -43.49 4.69
C ASN A 459 5.32 -43.86 6.10
N LYS A 460 6.14 -43.65 7.13
CA LYS A 460 5.74 -43.85 8.54
C LYS A 460 4.57 -42.98 8.99
N LYS A 461 4.30 -41.88 8.29
CA LYS A 461 3.24 -40.92 8.61
C LYS A 461 2.07 -40.97 7.62
N MET A 462 2.05 -41.92 6.68
CA MET A 462 1.14 -41.98 5.54
C MET A 462 -0.34 -41.81 5.92
N LYS A 463 -0.85 -42.58 6.89
CA LYS A 463 -2.27 -42.52 7.30
C LYS A 463 -2.68 -41.13 7.78
N GLY A 464 -1.84 -40.45 8.58
CA GLY A 464 -2.13 -39.10 9.04
C GLY A 464 -2.08 -38.07 7.92
N LEU A 465 -1.18 -38.31 6.96
CA LEU A 465 -1.04 -37.42 5.80
C LEU A 465 -2.24 -37.50 4.86
N VAL A 466 -2.73 -38.75 4.56
CA VAL A 466 -3.95 -38.95 3.75
C VAL A 466 -5.16 -38.29 4.40
N SER A 467 -5.36 -38.49 5.73
CA SER A 467 -6.44 -37.81 6.45
C SER A 467 -6.35 -36.27 6.37
N TYR A 468 -5.14 -35.74 6.41
CA TYR A 468 -4.92 -34.29 6.23
C TYR A 468 -5.26 -33.82 4.81
N LEU A 469 -4.90 -34.59 3.78
CA LEU A 469 -5.28 -34.28 2.38
C LEU A 469 -6.80 -34.35 2.17
N ASP A 470 -7.51 -35.27 2.86
CA ASP A 470 -8.98 -35.30 2.85
C ASP A 470 -9.60 -34.04 3.45
N GLU A 471 -9.07 -33.56 4.58
CA GLU A 471 -9.49 -32.32 5.22
C GLU A 471 -9.27 -31.09 4.32
N VAL A 472 -8.10 -30.99 3.69
CA VAL A 472 -7.79 -29.91 2.74
C VAL A 472 -8.74 -29.96 1.54
N ALA A 473 -9.00 -31.15 0.98
CA ALA A 473 -9.91 -31.34 -0.15
C ALA A 473 -11.33 -30.85 0.17
N GLU A 474 -11.82 -31.10 1.38
CA GLU A 474 -13.14 -30.64 1.83
C GLU A 474 -13.17 -29.11 2.07
N ASN A 475 -12.20 -28.59 2.79
CA ASN A 475 -12.13 -27.17 3.15
C ASN A 475 -11.98 -26.25 1.91
N GLU A 476 -11.15 -26.65 0.97
CA GLU A 476 -10.90 -25.89 -0.26
C GLU A 476 -11.81 -26.27 -1.43
N LYS A 477 -12.75 -27.23 -1.23
CA LYS A 477 -13.69 -27.74 -2.24
C LYS A 477 -12.97 -28.27 -3.48
N LEU A 478 -11.91 -29.02 -3.28
CA LEU A 478 -11.09 -29.60 -4.33
C LEU A 478 -11.51 -31.05 -4.61
N LYS A 479 -11.57 -31.42 -5.87
CA LYS A 479 -11.84 -32.80 -6.31
C LYS A 479 -10.65 -33.72 -6.03
N VAL A 480 -9.45 -33.20 -6.25
CA VAL A 480 -8.18 -33.91 -6.07
C VAL A 480 -7.19 -33.00 -5.34
N VAL A 481 -6.59 -33.54 -4.28
CA VAL A 481 -5.41 -32.97 -3.61
C VAL A 481 -4.34 -34.06 -3.61
N THR A 482 -3.20 -33.74 -4.20
CA THR A 482 -2.06 -34.65 -4.25
C THR A 482 -0.82 -34.06 -3.64
N LEU A 483 0.02 -34.87 -3.03
CA LEU A 483 1.37 -34.55 -2.63
C LEU A 483 2.34 -35.52 -3.32
N PHE A 484 3.19 -34.98 -4.17
CA PHE A 484 4.26 -35.74 -4.82
C PHE A 484 5.55 -35.63 -3.99
N ILE A 485 6.06 -36.76 -3.57
CA ILE A 485 7.36 -36.88 -2.91
C ILE A 485 8.37 -37.30 -3.97
N THR A 486 9.13 -36.33 -4.47
CA THR A 486 10.02 -36.53 -5.62
C THR A 486 11.45 -36.82 -5.15
N ASP A 487 11.96 -38.02 -5.52
CA ASP A 487 13.38 -38.37 -5.38
C ASP A 487 14.06 -38.14 -6.73
N ILE A 488 14.78 -37.03 -6.83
CA ILE A 488 15.48 -36.66 -8.06
C ILE A 488 16.68 -37.58 -8.37
N PHE A 489 17.25 -38.23 -7.36
CA PHE A 489 18.39 -39.13 -7.56
C PHE A 489 17.96 -40.45 -8.18
N GLN A 490 16.74 -40.91 -7.85
CA GLN A 490 16.15 -42.14 -8.40
C GLN A 490 15.25 -41.84 -9.63
N ASN A 491 15.08 -40.56 -10.00
CA ASN A 491 14.21 -40.13 -11.08
C ASN A 491 12.78 -40.68 -10.97
N LEU A 492 12.17 -40.56 -9.77
CA LEU A 492 10.82 -41.02 -9.49
C LEU A 492 10.10 -40.11 -8.49
N SER A 493 8.76 -40.19 -8.49
CA SER A 493 7.94 -39.59 -7.44
C SER A 493 7.00 -40.62 -6.82
N TYR A 494 6.83 -40.53 -5.51
CA TYR A 494 5.76 -41.20 -4.80
C TYR A 494 4.55 -40.28 -4.71
N VAL A 495 3.37 -40.72 -5.15
CA VAL A 495 2.15 -39.93 -5.11
C VAL A 495 1.26 -40.33 -3.93
N ILE A 496 0.91 -39.31 -3.12
CA ILE A 496 -0.04 -39.43 -2.00
C ILE A 496 -1.23 -38.54 -2.37
N TYR A 497 -2.45 -39.02 -2.14
CA TYR A 497 -3.65 -38.33 -2.61
C TYR A 497 -4.79 -38.44 -1.59
N ASN A 498 -5.78 -37.54 -1.66
CA ASN A 498 -6.98 -37.64 -0.84
C ASN A 498 -7.81 -38.86 -1.23
N SER A 499 -8.46 -39.55 -0.27
CA SER A 499 -9.11 -40.82 -0.42
C SER A 499 -10.08 -40.91 -1.62
N LYS A 500 -10.75 -39.82 -1.97
CA LYS A 500 -11.69 -39.75 -3.10
C LYS A 500 -11.03 -39.61 -4.48
N ALA A 501 -9.69 -39.50 -4.55
CA ALA A 501 -8.95 -39.26 -5.78
C ALA A 501 -8.33 -40.52 -6.40
N GLU A 502 -8.47 -41.71 -5.76
CA GLU A 502 -7.83 -42.95 -6.16
C GLU A 502 -8.04 -43.28 -7.65
N ASP A 503 -9.31 -43.30 -8.10
CA ASP A 503 -9.66 -43.60 -9.51
C ASP A 503 -9.06 -42.60 -10.49
N ILE A 504 -8.93 -41.34 -10.07
CA ILE A 504 -8.34 -40.27 -10.92
C ILE A 504 -6.84 -40.51 -11.07
N ILE A 505 -6.15 -40.85 -9.99
CA ILE A 505 -4.71 -41.13 -10.01
C ILE A 505 -4.44 -42.42 -10.81
N LYS A 506 -5.24 -43.47 -10.61
CA LYS A 506 -5.15 -44.70 -11.38
C LYS A 506 -5.23 -44.45 -12.88
N GLU A 507 -6.21 -43.71 -13.31
CA GLU A 507 -6.43 -43.38 -14.72
C GLU A 507 -5.35 -42.41 -15.28
N SER A 508 -4.99 -41.39 -14.51
CA SER A 508 -4.00 -40.36 -14.94
C SER A 508 -2.63 -40.97 -15.27
N TYR A 509 -2.23 -42.02 -14.53
CA TYR A 509 -0.92 -42.65 -14.71
C TYR A 509 -1.02 -44.09 -15.24
N SER A 510 -2.20 -44.53 -15.68
CA SER A 510 -2.45 -45.87 -16.22
C SER A 510 -1.92 -46.98 -15.31
N LEU A 511 -2.22 -46.91 -14.03
CA LEU A 511 -1.71 -47.84 -13.03
C LEU A 511 -2.60 -49.09 -12.96
N GLU A 512 -2.01 -50.27 -12.90
CA GLU A 512 -2.75 -51.54 -12.65
C GLU A 512 -3.23 -51.59 -11.19
N ASN A 513 -2.30 -51.34 -10.27
CA ASN A 513 -2.56 -51.25 -8.84
C ASN A 513 -2.22 -49.84 -8.35
N VAL A 514 -3.13 -49.25 -7.59
CA VAL A 514 -2.95 -47.92 -7.00
C VAL A 514 -3.07 -48.06 -5.48
N TYR A 515 -2.19 -47.35 -4.76
CA TYR A 515 -2.18 -47.23 -3.32
C TYR A 515 -1.45 -45.96 -2.94
N GLU A 516 -1.70 -45.43 -1.76
CA GLU A 516 -1.06 -44.22 -1.28
C GLU A 516 0.45 -44.41 -1.20
N GLY A 517 1.19 -43.51 -1.87
CA GLY A 517 2.65 -43.60 -1.98
C GLY A 517 3.12 -44.53 -3.10
N VAL A 518 2.27 -44.84 -4.09
CA VAL A 518 2.69 -45.59 -5.28
C VAL A 518 3.81 -44.83 -6.02
N ALA A 519 4.84 -45.57 -6.44
CA ALA A 519 6.01 -45.00 -7.14
C ALA A 519 5.73 -44.82 -8.64
N LEU A 520 5.92 -43.59 -9.11
CA LEU A 520 5.80 -43.21 -10.52
C LEU A 520 7.20 -42.95 -11.08
N LYS A 521 7.72 -43.93 -11.84
CA LYS A 521 9.05 -43.81 -12.48
C LYS A 521 9.05 -42.75 -13.58
N ASN A 522 10.11 -41.97 -13.66
CA ASN A 522 10.33 -40.89 -14.64
C ASN A 522 9.29 -39.73 -14.53
N VAL A 523 8.60 -39.60 -13.40
CA VAL A 523 7.69 -38.49 -13.12
C VAL A 523 8.35 -37.59 -12.08
N VAL A 524 8.89 -36.47 -12.51
CA VAL A 524 9.61 -35.51 -11.62
C VAL A 524 9.20 -34.05 -11.86
N SER A 525 8.50 -33.76 -12.95
CA SER A 525 8.10 -32.39 -13.31
C SER A 525 6.61 -32.16 -13.11
N ARG A 526 6.24 -31.24 -12.19
CA ARG A 526 4.85 -30.83 -12.01
C ARG A 526 4.25 -30.26 -13.30
N LYS A 527 4.96 -29.35 -13.98
CA LYS A 527 4.48 -28.66 -15.20
C LYS A 527 4.20 -29.62 -16.37
N MET A 528 5.05 -30.61 -16.57
CA MET A 528 5.02 -31.45 -17.78
C MET A 528 4.37 -32.82 -17.55
N GLN A 529 4.35 -33.32 -16.32
CA GLN A 529 4.01 -34.72 -16.04
C GLN A 529 2.93 -34.89 -14.94
N MET A 530 2.80 -33.93 -13.99
CA MET A 530 1.81 -34.07 -12.93
C MET A 530 0.52 -33.34 -13.30
N VAL A 531 0.59 -32.02 -13.55
CA VAL A 531 -0.57 -31.20 -13.90
C VAL A 531 -1.27 -31.68 -15.16
N PRO A 532 -0.59 -31.89 -16.33
CA PRO A 532 -1.29 -32.26 -17.56
C PRO A 532 -1.99 -33.60 -17.45
N TYR A 533 -1.40 -34.59 -16.76
CA TYR A 533 -1.99 -35.93 -16.66
C TYR A 533 -3.25 -35.93 -15.81
N ILE A 534 -3.23 -35.26 -14.64
CA ILE A 534 -4.42 -35.15 -13.78
C ILE A 534 -5.50 -34.29 -14.46
N MET A 535 -5.10 -33.17 -15.07
CA MET A 535 -5.99 -32.24 -15.79
C MET A 535 -6.75 -32.97 -16.91
N ASN A 536 -6.04 -33.69 -17.78
CA ASN A 536 -6.64 -34.44 -18.89
C ASN A 536 -7.65 -35.50 -18.41
N THR A 537 -7.36 -36.16 -17.31
CA THR A 537 -8.29 -37.16 -16.73
C THR A 537 -9.54 -36.47 -16.18
N LEU A 538 -9.40 -35.35 -15.49
CA LEU A 538 -10.53 -34.61 -14.95
C LEU A 538 -11.40 -34.00 -16.07
N GLU A 539 -10.80 -33.46 -17.13
CA GLU A 539 -11.52 -32.94 -18.29
C GLU A 539 -12.31 -34.01 -19.01
N LYS A 540 -11.74 -35.21 -19.20
CA LYS A 540 -12.48 -36.37 -19.76
C LYS A 540 -13.67 -36.76 -18.88
N LYS A 541 -13.49 -36.86 -17.56
CA LYS A 541 -14.57 -37.18 -16.61
C LYS A 541 -15.65 -36.10 -16.60
N TRP A 542 -15.27 -34.83 -16.68
CA TRP A 542 -16.22 -33.73 -16.78
C TRP A 542 -17.05 -33.81 -18.06
N PHE A 543 -16.41 -34.06 -19.20
CA PHE A 543 -17.07 -34.18 -20.49
C PHE A 543 -18.06 -35.35 -20.52
N VAL A 544 -17.70 -36.51 -19.98
CA VAL A 544 -18.60 -37.68 -19.86
C VAL A 544 -19.79 -37.36 -18.94
N SER A 545 -19.57 -36.72 -17.80
CA SER A 545 -20.63 -36.31 -16.88
C SER A 545 -21.57 -35.28 -17.52
N PHE A 546 -21.04 -34.36 -18.29
CA PHE A 546 -21.81 -33.34 -19.03
C PHE A 546 -22.69 -33.99 -20.13
N LEU A 547 -22.14 -34.95 -20.87
CA LEU A 547 -22.92 -35.71 -21.87
C LEU A 547 -24.05 -36.54 -21.22
N PHE A 548 -23.77 -37.16 -20.06
CA PHE A 548 -24.77 -37.91 -19.32
C PHE A 548 -25.88 -37.01 -18.75
N TYR A 549 -25.53 -35.82 -18.29
CA TYR A 549 -26.50 -34.81 -17.87
C TYR A 549 -27.39 -34.36 -19.05
N LEU A 550 -26.81 -34.07 -20.20
CA LEU A 550 -27.54 -33.71 -21.40
C LEU A 550 -28.48 -34.84 -21.83
N TYR A 551 -28.00 -36.07 -21.83
CA TYR A 551 -28.79 -37.27 -22.17
C TYR A 551 -30.02 -37.44 -21.25
N ASN A 552 -29.82 -37.32 -19.94
CA ASN A 552 -30.91 -37.41 -18.96
C ASN A 552 -31.88 -36.23 -19.04
N THR A 553 -31.41 -35.05 -19.34
CA THR A 553 -32.25 -33.86 -19.53
C THR A 553 -33.12 -34.01 -20.80
N PHE A 554 -32.56 -34.56 -21.87
CA PHE A 554 -33.29 -34.89 -23.09
C PHE A 554 -34.38 -35.95 -22.89
N ILE A 555 -34.10 -36.99 -22.08
CA ILE A 555 -35.09 -38.04 -21.76
C ILE A 555 -36.21 -37.53 -20.86
N SER A 556 -35.93 -36.61 -19.93
CA SER A 556 -36.91 -36.04 -19.00
C SER A 556 -37.84 -35.00 -19.64
N THR A 557 -37.52 -34.46 -20.81
CA THR A 557 -38.30 -33.47 -21.55
C THR A 557 -39.13 -34.07 -22.70
N SER A 558 -39.48 -35.38 -22.65
CA SER A 558 -40.42 -36.09 -23.52
C SER A 558 -40.83 -35.38 -24.81
N VAL A 559 -39.91 -35.16 -25.72
CA VAL A 559 -40.22 -34.84 -27.12
C VAL A 559 -39.46 -35.86 -27.99
N PHE A 560 -40.20 -36.83 -28.50
CA PHE A 560 -39.74 -37.74 -29.51
C PHE A 560 -39.39 -37.00 -30.79
N ILE A 561 -38.13 -36.75 -31.05
CA ILE A 561 -37.59 -36.41 -32.37
C ILE A 561 -36.75 -37.58 -32.82
N PRO A 562 -37.05 -38.27 -33.90
CA PRO A 562 -36.22 -39.35 -34.41
C PRO A 562 -34.94 -38.76 -35.00
N LEU A 563 -33.83 -38.89 -34.30
CA LEU A 563 -32.49 -38.59 -34.79
C LEU A 563 -31.98 -39.71 -35.66
N THR A 564 -32.01 -39.54 -36.98
CA THR A 564 -31.16 -40.29 -37.92
C THR A 564 -29.73 -39.79 -37.74
N LEU A 565 -28.88 -40.59 -37.16
CA LEU A 565 -27.43 -40.35 -37.06
C LEU A 565 -26.79 -40.55 -38.45
N PRO A 566 -26.05 -39.55 -38.99
CA PRO A 566 -25.10 -39.83 -40.06
C PRO A 566 -23.85 -40.46 -39.43
N MET A 567 -23.43 -41.58 -39.95
CA MET A 567 -22.13 -42.19 -39.67
C MET A 567 -21.03 -41.21 -40.09
N LEU A 568 -20.27 -40.73 -39.14
CA LEU A 568 -19.02 -40.01 -39.40
C LEU A 568 -17.86 -41.00 -39.36
N ASP A 569 -17.53 -41.51 -40.53
CA ASP A 569 -16.22 -42.07 -40.82
C ASP A 569 -15.22 -40.89 -41.00
N ASN A 570 -14.05 -41.05 -40.40
CA ASN A 570 -12.85 -40.27 -40.61
C ASN A 570 -12.78 -38.84 -40.01
N CYS A 571 -12.20 -38.78 -38.83
CA CYS A 571 -11.39 -37.62 -38.43
C CYS A 571 -9.98 -38.06 -38.03
N HIS A 572 -9.04 -37.94 -38.94
CA HIS A 572 -7.62 -37.84 -38.63
C HIS A 572 -7.40 -36.42 -38.02
N ILE A 573 -6.92 -36.40 -36.82
CA ILE A 573 -6.50 -35.16 -36.17
C ILE A 573 -4.98 -35.14 -36.15
N TRP A 574 -4.47 -34.06 -36.75
CA TRP A 574 -3.07 -33.61 -36.59
C TRP A 574 -2.84 -32.93 -35.23
#